data_a7d65a005c7a000b2322ab3e7f42f9e8
#
_entry.id   a7d65a005c7a000b2322ab3e7f42f9e8
#
_cell.length_a   1.000
_cell.length_b   1.000
_cell.length_c   1.000
_cell.angle_alpha   90.00
_cell.angle_beta   90.00
_cell.angle_gamma   90.00
#
_symmetry.space_group_name_H-M   'P 1'
#
loop_
_entity.id
_entity.type
_entity.pdbx_description
1 polymer ?
#
loop_
_entity_poly.entity_id
_entity_poly.type
_entity_poly.pdbx_seq_one_letter_code
_entity_poly.pdbx_strand_id
1 'polypeptide(L)'
;GQDRWFNSIKKRDGKVYPYNQNNPAKSFKVCSCSNSQLYNGKLWKCPNTAFLKELLSVTEQENADEWQEYIVDGLPVDCSDDELTKFCAKSTLPERVCNMCTCKPLHFSAAIQEQTKRKVINTYK
;
A
#
# COMPACT_ATOMS: atom_id res chain seq x y z
N GLY A 1 12.88 -0.63 -3.35
CA GLY A 1 13.00 0.42 -2.41
C GLY A 1 11.68 0.98 -1.92
N GLN A 2 11.78 1.78 -0.90
CA GLN A 2 10.60 2.39 -0.29
C GLN A 2 9.84 3.32 -1.24
N ASP A 3 10.50 3.84 -2.24
CA ASP A 3 9.86 4.75 -3.21
C ASP A 3 8.85 4.05 -4.11
N ARG A 4 8.88 2.73 -4.16
CA ARG A 4 8.04 1.93 -5.05
C ARG A 4 6.56 2.01 -4.72
N TRP A 5 6.21 1.88 -3.44
CA TRP A 5 4.81 1.87 -3.03
C TRP A 5 4.20 3.27 -3.04
N PHE A 6 5.02 4.30 -2.89
CA PHE A 6 4.54 5.67 -3.05
C PHE A 6 4.12 5.96 -4.49
N ASN A 7 4.69 5.26 -5.47
CA ASN A 7 4.33 5.46 -6.86
C ASN A 7 2.94 4.93 -7.21
N SER A 8 2.33 4.12 -6.34
CA SER A 8 0.97 3.65 -6.54
C SER A 8 -0.08 4.72 -6.23
N ILE A 9 0.33 5.85 -5.65
CA ILE A 9 -0.53 6.96 -5.25
C ILE A 9 -0.14 8.19 -6.07
N LYS A 10 -1.13 9.00 -6.45
CA LYS A 10 -0.88 10.23 -7.19
C LYS A 10 -0.14 11.25 -6.33
N LYS A 11 0.85 11.92 -6.92
CA LYS A 11 1.57 13.01 -6.28
C LYS A 11 1.46 14.27 -7.14
N ARG A 12 1.17 15.40 -6.51
CA ARG A 12 1.10 16.70 -7.18
C ARG A 12 1.41 17.81 -6.17
N ASP A 13 2.39 18.65 -6.48
CA ASP A 13 2.73 19.85 -5.71
C ASP A 13 2.96 19.56 -4.22
N GLY A 14 3.68 18.47 -3.92
CA GLY A 14 3.99 18.08 -2.54
C GLY A 14 2.85 17.43 -1.79
N LYS A 15 1.73 17.17 -2.45
CA LYS A 15 0.56 16.51 -1.86
C LYS A 15 0.29 15.18 -2.55
N VAL A 16 -0.47 14.33 -1.87
CA VAL A 16 -0.83 13.01 -2.38
C VAL A 16 -2.34 12.92 -2.58
N TYR A 17 -2.76 12.16 -3.58
CA TYR A 17 -4.16 11.99 -3.92
C TYR A 17 -4.46 10.53 -4.23
N PRO A 18 -5.61 10.01 -3.77
CA PRO A 18 -6.00 8.65 -4.16
C PRO A 18 -6.44 8.63 -5.62
N TYR A 19 -6.24 7.50 -6.27
CA TYR A 19 -6.67 7.34 -7.66
C TYR A 19 -8.18 7.28 -7.81
N ASN A 20 -8.87 6.60 -6.91
CA ASN A 20 -10.33 6.49 -6.90
C ASN A 20 -10.92 6.07 -8.26
N GLN A 21 -10.28 5.07 -8.88
CA GLN A 21 -10.73 4.60 -10.20
C GLN A 21 -11.91 3.65 -10.10
N ASN A 22 -12.42 3.45 -8.91
CA ASN A 22 -13.63 2.67 -8.62
C ASN A 22 -13.57 1.23 -9.11
N ASN A 23 -12.38 0.66 -9.07
CA ASN A 23 -12.14 -0.73 -9.45
C ASN A 23 -11.07 -1.35 -8.54
N PRO A 24 -11.40 -1.60 -7.27
CA PRO A 24 -10.41 -2.13 -6.32
C PRO A 24 -9.89 -3.51 -6.72
N ALA A 25 -10.70 -4.31 -7.40
CA ALA A 25 -10.25 -5.62 -7.88
C ALA A 25 -9.09 -5.50 -8.85
N LYS A 26 -9.17 -4.57 -9.78
CA LYS A 26 -8.09 -4.34 -10.75
C LYS A 26 -6.87 -3.70 -10.09
N SER A 27 -7.08 -2.76 -9.18
CA SER A 27 -5.99 -2.16 -8.41
C SER A 27 -5.22 -3.23 -7.63
N PHE A 28 -5.93 -4.14 -6.98
CA PHE A 28 -5.32 -5.24 -6.26
C PHE A 28 -4.56 -6.18 -7.19
N LYS A 29 -5.14 -6.50 -8.35
CA LYS A 29 -4.53 -7.41 -9.33
C LYS A 29 -3.19 -6.88 -9.85
N VAL A 30 -3.06 -5.58 -10.08
CA VAL A 30 -1.83 -4.97 -10.59
C VAL A 30 -0.88 -4.51 -9.48
N CYS A 31 -1.28 -4.67 -8.22
CA CYS A 31 -0.52 -4.20 -7.07
C CYS A 31 0.78 -4.99 -6.91
N SER A 32 1.90 -4.27 -6.81
CA SER A 32 3.21 -4.87 -6.54
C SER A 32 3.59 -4.80 -5.06
N CYS A 33 2.72 -4.28 -4.21
CA CYS A 33 2.99 -4.03 -2.80
C CYS A 33 2.01 -4.78 -1.87
N SER A 34 1.39 -5.87 -2.34
CA SER A 34 0.32 -6.57 -1.62
C SER A 34 0.83 -7.48 -0.51
N ASN A 35 1.76 -6.99 0.29
CA ASN A 35 2.32 -7.75 1.41
C ASN A 35 1.84 -7.13 2.73
N SER A 36 1.34 -7.98 3.63
CA SER A 36 0.98 -7.54 4.97
C SER A 36 2.19 -6.97 5.70
N GLN A 37 1.95 -5.95 6.51
CA GLN A 37 2.99 -5.25 7.26
C GLN A 37 2.73 -5.36 8.75
N LEU A 38 3.78 -5.60 9.51
CA LEU A 38 3.76 -5.46 10.96
C LEU A 38 4.34 -4.09 11.29
N TYR A 39 3.51 -3.20 11.83
CA TYR A 39 3.93 -1.83 12.10
C TYR A 39 3.15 -1.27 13.28
N ASN A 40 3.87 -0.67 14.21
CA ASN A 40 3.30 0.01 15.37
C ASN A 40 2.39 -0.91 16.22
N GLY A 41 2.83 -2.18 16.41
CA GLY A 41 2.09 -3.17 17.20
C GLY A 41 0.84 -3.71 16.53
N LYS A 42 0.69 -3.50 15.23
CA LYS A 42 -0.50 -3.92 14.46
C LYS A 42 -0.08 -4.57 13.15
N LEU A 43 -0.98 -5.40 12.63
CA LEU A 43 -0.88 -5.96 11.28
C LEU A 43 -1.72 -5.12 10.33
N TRP A 44 -1.16 -4.84 9.16
CA TRP A 44 -1.79 -4.03 8.12
C TRP A 44 -1.81 -4.81 6.82
N LYS A 45 -2.82 -4.54 5.99
CA LYS A 45 -2.97 -5.22 4.71
C LYS A 45 -1.75 -5.01 3.80
N CYS A 46 -1.21 -3.80 3.76
CA CYS A 46 -0.12 -3.43 2.85
C CYS A 46 0.60 -2.19 3.39
N PRO A 47 1.77 -1.86 2.82
CA PRO A 47 2.51 -0.66 3.24
C PRO A 47 1.69 0.62 3.12
N ASN A 48 0.87 0.76 2.07
CA ASN A 48 0.07 1.98 1.90
C ASN A 48 -0.90 2.19 3.05
N THR A 49 -1.58 1.13 3.51
CA THR A 49 -2.48 1.25 4.67
C THR A 49 -1.70 1.48 5.96
N ALA A 50 -0.54 0.84 6.12
CA ALA A 50 0.26 0.96 7.33
C ALA A 50 0.81 2.37 7.54
N PHE A 51 1.22 3.03 6.46
CA PHE A 51 1.92 4.32 6.55
C PHE A 51 1.07 5.50 6.09
N LEU A 52 -0.20 5.28 5.74
CA LEU A 52 -1.06 6.34 5.21
C LEU A 52 -1.18 7.53 6.17
N LYS A 53 -1.44 7.26 7.45
CA LYS A 53 -1.61 8.33 8.44
C LYS A 53 -0.36 9.20 8.55
N GLU A 54 0.81 8.58 8.52
CA GLU A 54 2.07 9.32 8.59
C GLU A 54 2.29 10.15 7.33
N LEU A 55 1.99 9.59 6.17
CA LEU A 55 2.09 10.30 4.90
C LEU A 55 1.19 11.53 4.89
N LEU A 56 -0.06 11.38 5.33
CA LEU A 56 -1.01 12.49 5.40
C LEU A 56 -0.58 13.54 6.41
N SER A 57 0.05 13.13 7.50
CA SER A 57 0.59 14.07 8.49
C SER A 57 1.72 14.91 7.89
N VAL A 58 2.64 14.26 7.19
CA VAL A 58 3.77 14.96 6.55
C VAL A 58 3.30 15.94 5.47
N THR A 59 2.23 15.60 4.75
CA THR A 59 1.67 16.44 3.69
C THR A 59 0.59 17.40 4.19
N GLU A 60 0.32 17.41 5.50
CA GLU A 60 -0.72 18.24 6.13
C GLU A 60 -2.11 17.96 5.56
N GLN A 61 -2.41 16.68 5.31
CA GLN A 61 -3.67 16.24 4.70
C GLN A 61 -4.49 15.32 5.61
N GLU A 62 -4.25 15.34 6.93
CA GLU A 62 -4.91 14.42 7.87
C GLU A 62 -6.44 14.51 7.82
N ASN A 63 -6.96 15.69 7.50
CA ASN A 63 -8.40 15.94 7.48
C ASN A 63 -8.97 16.05 6.07
N ALA A 64 -8.18 15.70 5.05
CA ALA A 64 -8.64 15.74 3.67
C ALA A 64 -9.76 14.72 3.44
N ASP A 65 -10.90 15.16 2.92
CA ASP A 65 -12.09 14.33 2.75
C ASP A 65 -11.83 13.12 1.85
N GLU A 66 -11.04 13.30 0.79
CA GLU A 66 -10.75 12.25 -0.18
C GLU A 66 -9.97 11.07 0.39
N TRP A 67 -9.35 11.23 1.55
CA TRP A 67 -8.57 10.20 2.19
C TRP A 67 -9.31 9.48 3.34
N GLN A 68 -10.38 10.07 3.87
CA GLN A 68 -11.00 9.57 5.10
C GLN A 68 -11.46 8.12 4.98
N GLU A 69 -12.00 7.71 3.86
CA GLU A 69 -12.48 6.32 3.66
C GLU A 69 -11.35 5.31 3.58
N TYR A 70 -10.11 5.75 3.38
CA TYR A 70 -8.95 4.86 3.27
C TYR A 70 -8.13 4.79 4.56
N ILE A 71 -8.46 5.61 5.54
CA ILE A 71 -7.82 5.55 6.85
C ILE A 71 -8.47 4.43 7.64
N VAL A 72 -7.79 3.28 7.65
CA VAL A 72 -8.28 2.09 8.36
C VAL A 72 -7.37 1.81 9.53
N ASP A 73 -7.86 1.04 10.49
CA ASP A 73 -7.04 0.62 11.62
C ASP A 73 -6.40 -0.73 11.34
N GLY A 74 -5.19 -0.93 11.86
CA GLY A 74 -4.52 -2.21 11.78
C GLY A 74 -5.08 -3.20 12.80
N LEU A 75 -4.80 -4.48 12.60
CA LEU A 75 -5.19 -5.52 13.55
C LEU A 75 -4.16 -5.60 14.67
N PRO A 76 -4.56 -5.42 15.95
CA PRO A 76 -3.61 -5.54 17.05
C PRO A 76 -2.96 -6.92 17.10
N VAL A 77 -1.67 -6.98 17.44
CA VAL A 77 -0.93 -8.24 17.49
C VAL A 77 -1.40 -9.17 18.60
N ASP A 78 -2.08 -8.64 19.61
CA ASP A 78 -2.68 -9.43 20.70
C ASP A 78 -4.12 -9.88 20.40
N CYS A 79 -4.52 -9.83 19.15
CA CYS A 79 -5.84 -10.28 18.71
C CYS A 79 -6.03 -11.78 18.90
N SER A 80 -7.29 -12.25 18.82
CA SER A 80 -7.61 -13.67 18.85
C SER A 80 -7.18 -14.37 17.55
N ASP A 81 -7.07 -15.71 17.62
CA ASP A 81 -6.76 -16.51 16.43
C ASP A 81 -7.87 -16.37 15.37
N ASP A 82 -9.13 -16.23 15.79
CA ASP A 82 -10.25 -15.99 14.87
C ASP A 82 -10.09 -14.68 14.11
N GLU A 83 -9.74 -13.61 14.82
CA GLU A 83 -9.52 -12.31 14.21
C GLU A 83 -8.35 -12.35 13.22
N LEU A 84 -7.28 -13.03 13.60
CA LEU A 84 -6.12 -13.19 12.73
C LEU A 84 -6.46 -13.96 11.46
N THR A 85 -7.21 -15.06 11.60
CA THR A 85 -7.64 -15.88 10.47
C THR A 85 -8.49 -15.06 9.49
N LYS A 86 -9.44 -14.28 10.01
CA LYS A 86 -10.28 -13.40 9.19
C LYS A 86 -9.47 -12.33 8.48
N PHE A 87 -8.53 -11.74 9.19
CA PHE A 87 -7.64 -10.72 8.60
C PHE A 87 -6.83 -11.32 7.45
N CYS A 88 -6.22 -12.49 7.65
CA CYS A 88 -5.41 -13.15 6.63
C CYS A 88 -6.25 -13.48 5.39
N ALA A 89 -7.49 -13.95 5.59
CA ALA A 89 -8.38 -14.23 4.47
C ALA A 89 -8.69 -12.97 3.66
N LYS A 90 -8.96 -11.85 4.33
CA LYS A 90 -9.25 -10.58 3.65
C LYS A 90 -8.02 -10.00 2.97
N SER A 91 -6.84 -10.18 3.55
CA SER A 91 -5.62 -9.61 3.01
C SER A 91 -5.25 -10.15 1.63
N THR A 92 -5.72 -11.34 1.30
CA THR A 92 -5.49 -11.96 -0.01
C THR A 92 -6.56 -11.60 -1.04
N LEU A 93 -7.48 -10.72 -0.69
CA LEU A 93 -8.61 -10.33 -1.54
C LEU A 93 -8.61 -8.82 -1.77
N PRO A 94 -9.22 -8.37 -2.89
CA PRO A 94 -9.43 -6.94 -3.07
C PRO A 94 -10.32 -6.38 -1.98
N GLU A 95 -9.99 -5.17 -1.52
CA GLU A 95 -10.78 -4.45 -0.52
C GLU A 95 -10.95 -3.01 -1.00
N ARG A 96 -11.85 -2.28 -0.32
CA ARG A 96 -12.11 -0.89 -0.67
C ARG A 96 -10.85 -0.04 -0.64
N VAL A 97 -9.95 -0.29 0.31
CA VAL A 97 -8.70 0.47 0.40
C VAL A 97 -7.82 0.35 -0.84
N CYS A 98 -7.96 -0.74 -1.61
CA CYS A 98 -7.22 -0.91 -2.85
C CYS A 98 -7.57 0.17 -3.88
N ASN A 99 -8.72 0.83 -3.71
CA ASN A 99 -9.19 1.90 -4.61
C ASN A 99 -8.33 3.17 -4.51
N MET A 100 -7.52 3.32 -3.47
CA MET A 100 -6.59 4.45 -3.42
C MET A 100 -5.43 4.31 -4.40
N CYS A 101 -5.14 3.10 -4.85
CA CYS A 101 -4.02 2.79 -5.72
C CYS A 101 -4.42 2.73 -7.19
N THR A 102 -3.44 2.86 -8.08
CA THR A 102 -3.68 2.82 -9.51
C THR A 102 -4.20 1.47 -9.99
N CYS A 103 -5.05 1.50 -11.03
CA CYS A 103 -5.44 0.30 -11.77
C CYS A 103 -4.46 -0.05 -12.88
N LYS A 104 -3.46 0.77 -13.12
CA LYS A 104 -2.47 0.55 -14.17
C LYS A 104 -1.23 -0.10 -13.59
N PRO A 105 -0.66 -1.13 -14.24
CA PRO A 105 0.59 -1.70 -13.79
C PRO A 105 1.68 -0.63 -13.71
N LEU A 106 2.52 -0.72 -12.69
CA LEU A 106 3.68 0.15 -12.59
C LEU A 106 4.74 -0.35 -13.57
N HIS A 107 5.04 0.47 -14.58
CA HIS A 107 6.02 0.12 -15.60
C HIS A 107 7.37 0.76 -15.27
N PHE A 108 8.39 -0.09 -15.17
CA PHE A 108 9.77 0.35 -15.12
C PHE A 108 10.39 0.08 -16.48
N SER A 109 11.34 0.95 -16.91
CA SER A 109 12.12 0.68 -18.11
C SER A 109 12.89 -0.64 -17.92
N ALA A 110 13.20 -1.33 -19.03
CA ALA A 110 13.96 -2.58 -18.96
C ALA A 110 15.30 -2.37 -18.25
N ALA A 111 15.95 -1.24 -18.45
CA ALA A 111 17.22 -0.91 -17.79
C ALA A 111 17.06 -0.82 -16.27
N ILE A 112 16.00 -0.16 -15.79
CA ILE A 112 15.73 -0.04 -14.34
C ILE A 112 15.41 -1.40 -13.75
N GLN A 113 14.61 -2.22 -14.42
CA GLN A 113 14.30 -3.58 -13.99
C GLN A 113 15.56 -4.42 -13.85
N GLU A 114 16.46 -4.33 -14.81
CA GLU A 114 17.71 -5.06 -14.80
C GLU A 114 18.62 -4.62 -13.66
N GLN A 115 18.72 -3.33 -13.41
CA GLN A 115 19.48 -2.79 -12.28
C GLN A 115 18.92 -3.27 -10.94
N THR A 116 17.60 -3.32 -10.81
CA THR A 116 16.94 -3.81 -9.60
C THR A 116 17.26 -5.28 -9.36
N LYS A 117 17.19 -6.10 -10.40
CA LYS A 117 17.54 -7.52 -10.32
C LYS A 117 19.00 -7.72 -9.89
N ARG A 118 19.91 -6.95 -10.46
CA ARG A 118 21.33 -7.03 -10.10
C ARG A 118 21.57 -6.66 -8.65
N LYS A 119 20.91 -5.63 -8.15
CA LYS A 119 21.01 -5.22 -6.74
C LYS A 119 20.54 -6.33 -5.81
N VAL A 120 19.42 -6.95 -6.11
CA VAL A 120 18.87 -8.05 -5.30
C VAL A 120 19.86 -9.22 -5.29
N ILE A 121 20.37 -9.62 -6.45
CA ILE A 121 21.34 -10.73 -6.56
C ILE A 121 22.60 -10.42 -5.74
N ASN A 122 23.12 -9.21 -5.86
CA ASN A 122 24.35 -8.83 -5.14
C ASN A 122 24.15 -8.76 -3.63
N THR A 123 22.93 -8.45 -3.17
CA THR A 123 22.61 -8.40 -1.74
C THR A 123 22.65 -9.80 -1.12
N TYR A 124 22.30 -10.82 -1.85
CA TYR A 124 22.25 -12.21 -1.35
C TYR A 124 23.51 -13.02 -1.67
N LYS A 125 24.49 -12.43 -2.28
CA LYS A 125 25.81 -13.02 -2.48
C LYS A 125 26.74 -12.63 -1.36
#